data_d9ffece1ea4580d9c9c0caa45ea156eb
#
_entry.id   d9ffece1ea4580d9c9c0caa45ea156eb
#
_cell.length_a   1.000
_cell.length_b   1.000
_cell.length_c   1.000
_cell.angle_alpha   90.00
_cell.angle_beta   90.00
_cell.angle_gamma   90.00
#
_symmetry.space_group_name_H-M   'P 1'
#
loop_
_entity.id
_entity.type
_entity.pdbx_description
1 polymer ?
#
loop_
_entity_poly.entity_id
_entity_poly.type
_entity_poly.pdbx_seq_one_letter_code
_entity_poly.pdbx_strand_id
1 'polypeptide(L)'
;MPADKVDVSYKKLDDNHSAVNGSATRKQIEITFSHNGIERKALLLMYLPNHVKTKVPVFLHFNFQGNQTVSSDPDIIPSQYSDRPRGNQASRWPVEKIIDAGYGLATIHYFDFFPDSKDRYAESILALFGHPSEGDIPADGGQAIAAWAWG
;
A
#
# COMPACT_ATOMS: atom_id res chain seq x y z
N MET A 1 -19.35 -3.22 -1.54
CA MET A 1 -18.61 -3.40 -2.80
C MET A 1 -19.26 -4.53 -3.56
N PRO A 2 -19.41 -4.43 -4.90
CA PRO A 2 -19.97 -5.49 -5.71
C PRO A 2 -19.18 -6.80 -5.56
N ALA A 3 -19.88 -7.92 -5.77
CA ALA A 3 -19.26 -9.25 -5.78
C ALA A 3 -18.52 -9.54 -7.11
N ASP A 4 -18.36 -8.54 -7.96
CA ASP A 4 -17.69 -8.69 -9.24
C ASP A 4 -16.23 -9.06 -9.04
N LYS A 5 -15.78 -10.03 -9.81
CA LYS A 5 -14.43 -10.54 -9.73
C LYS A 5 -13.45 -9.52 -10.34
N VAL A 6 -12.60 -8.97 -9.53
CA VAL A 6 -11.45 -8.16 -9.95
C VAL A 6 -10.27 -9.09 -10.21
N ASP A 7 -9.63 -8.94 -11.35
CA ASP A 7 -8.38 -9.63 -11.62
C ASP A 7 -7.24 -8.90 -10.91
N VAL A 8 -6.40 -9.67 -10.21
CA VAL A 8 -5.28 -9.12 -9.46
C VAL A 8 -3.99 -9.75 -9.95
N SER A 9 -3.01 -8.94 -10.27
CA SER A 9 -1.68 -9.37 -10.64
C SER A 9 -0.61 -8.67 -9.80
N TYR A 10 0.56 -9.29 -9.70
CA TYR A 10 1.66 -8.84 -8.85
C TYR A 10 2.95 -8.76 -9.65
N LYS A 11 3.67 -7.65 -9.51
CA LYS A 11 5.01 -7.49 -10.07
C LYS A 11 5.98 -7.12 -8.97
N LYS A 12 6.96 -7.99 -8.71
CA LYS A 12 8.05 -7.68 -7.78
C LYS A 12 8.98 -6.65 -8.42
N LEU A 13 9.11 -5.49 -7.78
CA LEU A 13 9.97 -4.39 -8.21
C LEU A 13 11.30 -4.37 -7.47
N ASP A 14 11.31 -4.85 -6.21
CA ASP A 14 12.49 -4.89 -5.35
C ASP A 14 12.44 -6.11 -4.41
N ASP A 15 13.61 -6.68 -4.12
CA ASP A 15 13.78 -7.79 -3.17
C ASP A 15 15.20 -7.71 -2.58
N ASN A 16 15.38 -6.85 -1.58
CA ASN A 16 16.66 -6.57 -0.96
C ASN A 16 16.79 -7.27 0.39
N HIS A 17 17.63 -8.28 0.48
CA HIS A 17 17.88 -9.05 1.70
C HIS A 17 18.80 -8.37 2.72
N SER A 18 19.34 -7.20 2.41
CA SER A 18 20.27 -6.45 3.26
C SER A 18 19.67 -5.18 3.85
N ALA A 19 18.34 -5.02 3.79
CA ALA A 19 17.66 -3.88 4.37
C ALA A 19 17.79 -3.87 5.90
N VAL A 20 17.63 -2.70 6.50
CA VAL A 20 17.71 -2.49 7.96
C VAL A 20 19.02 -3.06 8.50
N ASN A 21 20.16 -2.63 7.92
CA ASN A 21 21.49 -3.10 8.28
C ASN A 21 21.68 -4.63 8.23
N GLY A 22 20.97 -5.30 7.29
CA GLY A 22 21.02 -6.75 7.11
C GLY A 22 20.06 -7.54 7.99
N SER A 23 19.28 -6.91 8.87
CA SER A 23 18.32 -7.60 9.74
C SER A 23 17.00 -7.93 9.05
N ALA A 24 16.69 -7.28 7.90
CA ALA A 24 15.45 -7.48 7.18
C ALA A 24 15.64 -7.71 5.68
N THR A 25 14.66 -8.37 5.08
CA THR A 25 14.39 -8.37 3.64
C THR A 25 13.33 -7.31 3.35
N ARG A 26 13.68 -6.28 2.55
CA ARG A 26 12.71 -5.36 1.98
C ARG A 26 12.17 -5.93 0.67
N LYS A 27 10.86 -5.88 0.49
CA LYS A 27 10.19 -6.17 -0.78
C LYS A 27 9.32 -4.99 -1.18
N GLN A 28 9.30 -4.68 -2.47
CA GLN A 28 8.38 -3.71 -3.04
C GLN A 28 7.66 -4.38 -4.21
N ILE A 29 6.34 -4.39 -4.13
CA ILE A 29 5.48 -5.15 -5.03
C ILE A 29 4.43 -4.19 -5.60
N GLU A 30 4.42 -4.06 -6.92
CA GLU A 30 3.30 -3.43 -7.61
C GLU A 30 2.15 -4.44 -7.69
N ILE A 31 1.00 -4.05 -7.18
CA ILE A 31 -0.26 -4.77 -7.27
C ILE A 31 -1.09 -4.06 -8.33
N THR A 32 -1.54 -4.80 -9.34
CA THR A 32 -2.45 -4.27 -10.37
C THR A 32 -3.81 -4.93 -10.22
N PHE A 33 -4.83 -4.10 -10.08
CA PHE A 33 -6.24 -4.48 -10.05
C PHE A 33 -6.85 -4.13 -11.39
N SER A 34 -7.51 -5.09 -12.05
CA SER A 34 -8.12 -4.91 -13.37
C SER A 34 -9.57 -5.37 -13.38
N HIS A 35 -10.46 -4.55 -13.91
CA HIS A 35 -11.86 -4.88 -14.13
C HIS A 35 -12.45 -4.00 -15.23
N ASN A 36 -13.23 -4.58 -16.13
CA ASN A 36 -13.93 -3.87 -17.21
C ASN A 36 -13.03 -2.94 -18.07
N GLY A 37 -11.76 -3.34 -18.30
CA GLY A 37 -10.80 -2.56 -19.09
C GLY A 37 -10.18 -1.38 -18.33
N ILE A 38 -10.47 -1.23 -17.04
CA ILE A 38 -9.86 -0.23 -16.15
C ILE A 38 -8.81 -0.91 -15.30
N GLU A 39 -7.67 -0.24 -15.11
CA GLU A 39 -6.62 -0.70 -14.20
C GLU A 39 -6.35 0.33 -13.10
N ARG A 40 -6.03 -0.17 -11.90
CA ARG A 40 -5.54 0.61 -10.77
C ARG A 40 -4.34 -0.10 -10.16
N LYS A 41 -3.40 0.67 -9.65
CA LYS A 41 -2.16 0.13 -9.10
C LYS A 41 -1.94 0.60 -7.68
N ALA A 42 -1.41 -0.30 -6.87
CA ALA A 42 -0.96 0.01 -5.52
C ALA A 42 0.48 -0.49 -5.33
N LEU A 43 1.27 0.24 -4.56
CA LEU A 43 2.65 -0.13 -4.26
C LEU A 43 2.77 -0.60 -2.81
N LEU A 44 2.91 -1.90 -2.63
CA LEU A 44 3.17 -2.50 -1.33
C LEU A 44 4.66 -2.39 -0.98
N LEU A 45 4.96 -1.79 0.17
CA LEU A 45 6.26 -1.85 0.83
C LEU A 45 6.19 -2.86 1.98
N MET A 46 7.13 -3.80 2.03
CA MET A 46 7.17 -4.83 3.06
C MET A 46 8.60 -5.02 3.59
N TYR A 47 8.72 -5.18 4.92
CA TYR A 47 9.92 -5.61 5.60
C TYR A 47 9.66 -6.91 6.35
N LEU A 48 10.53 -7.90 6.18
CA LEU A 48 10.45 -9.21 6.82
C LEU A 48 11.75 -9.50 7.57
N PRO A 49 11.71 -10.02 8.82
CA PRO A 49 12.93 -10.31 9.60
C PRO A 49 13.74 -11.46 9.01
N ASN A 50 15.04 -11.27 8.82
CA ASN A 50 15.93 -12.30 8.27
C ASN A 50 16.29 -13.41 9.26
N HIS A 51 16.22 -13.15 10.56
CA HIS A 51 16.55 -14.11 11.61
C HIS A 51 15.45 -15.13 11.88
N VAL A 52 14.20 -14.88 11.45
CA VAL A 52 13.09 -15.83 11.60
C VAL A 52 12.99 -16.69 10.35
N LYS A 53 13.03 -18.01 10.53
CA LYS A 53 13.03 -18.99 9.42
C LYS A 53 11.66 -19.62 9.15
N THR A 54 10.64 -19.21 9.88
CA THR A 54 9.26 -19.67 9.74
C THR A 54 8.36 -18.53 9.24
N LYS A 55 7.07 -18.80 9.08
CA LYS A 55 6.09 -17.73 8.83
C LYS A 55 6.06 -16.77 10.00
N VAL A 56 6.05 -15.49 9.71
CA VAL A 56 5.98 -14.42 10.71
C VAL A 56 4.65 -13.69 10.61
N PRO A 57 4.07 -13.23 11.72
CA PRO A 57 2.95 -12.31 11.67
C PRO A 57 3.42 -10.96 11.13
N VAL A 58 2.56 -10.30 10.35
CA VAL A 58 2.87 -9.03 9.69
C VAL A 58 1.87 -7.98 10.15
N PHE A 59 2.36 -6.82 10.58
CA PHE A 59 1.54 -5.64 10.76
C PHE A 59 1.28 -5.02 9.38
N LEU A 60 0.02 -5.00 8.95
CA LEU A 60 -0.42 -4.33 7.73
C LEU A 60 -1.11 -3.03 8.10
N HIS A 61 -0.68 -1.91 7.51
CA HIS A 61 -1.24 -0.61 7.79
C HIS A 61 -1.14 0.32 6.57
N PHE A 62 -2.16 1.12 6.32
CA PHE A 62 -2.05 2.21 5.36
C PHE A 62 -1.19 3.35 5.92
N ASN A 63 -0.28 3.87 5.11
CA ASN A 63 0.37 5.14 5.41
C ASN A 63 -0.33 6.29 4.69
N PHE A 64 -0.28 7.48 5.29
CA PHE A 64 -0.97 8.67 4.79
C PHE A 64 -0.05 9.69 4.09
N GLN A 65 1.24 9.38 3.96
CA GLN A 65 2.22 10.34 3.44
C GLN A 65 3.15 9.76 2.36
N GLY A 66 2.89 8.54 1.92
CA GLY A 66 3.69 7.83 0.92
C GLY A 66 4.74 6.90 1.55
N ASN A 67 5.03 5.81 0.86
CA ASN A 67 5.92 4.75 1.34
C ASN A 67 7.32 5.27 1.70
N GLN A 68 7.85 6.26 0.96
CA GLN A 68 9.15 6.86 1.21
C GLN A 68 9.27 7.54 2.58
N THR A 69 8.15 7.87 3.23
CA THR A 69 8.16 8.55 4.52
C THR A 69 8.39 7.62 5.71
N VAL A 70 8.18 6.33 5.52
CA VAL A 70 8.21 5.29 6.56
C VAL A 70 9.62 5.06 7.11
N SER A 71 10.63 5.19 6.26
CA SER A 71 12.04 5.01 6.62
C SER A 71 12.92 5.94 5.79
N SER A 72 14.13 6.22 6.30
CA SER A 72 15.16 6.95 5.56
C SER A 72 15.86 6.11 4.49
N ASP A 73 15.51 4.85 4.34
CA ASP A 73 16.04 3.92 3.33
C ASP A 73 15.93 4.52 1.92
N PRO A 74 17.07 4.77 1.22
CA PRO A 74 17.09 5.48 -0.05
C PRO A 74 16.39 4.74 -1.19
N ASP A 75 16.30 3.42 -1.11
CA ASP A 75 15.78 2.58 -2.17
C ASP A 75 14.26 2.36 -2.09
N ILE A 76 13.58 2.90 -1.08
CA ILE A 76 12.11 2.86 -1.07
C ILE A 76 11.61 3.66 -2.27
N ILE A 77 10.78 3.03 -3.10
CA ILE A 77 10.13 3.67 -4.24
C ILE A 77 9.13 4.71 -3.70
N PRO A 78 9.26 6.00 -4.08
CA PRO A 78 8.34 7.02 -3.59
C PRO A 78 6.94 6.85 -4.18
N SER A 79 5.92 7.25 -3.42
CA SER A 79 4.58 7.38 -3.95
C SER A 79 4.53 8.53 -4.97
N GLN A 80 3.90 8.29 -6.11
CA GLN A 80 3.67 9.32 -7.13
C GLN A 80 2.70 10.42 -6.67
N TYR A 81 2.00 10.20 -5.57
CA TYR A 81 1.00 11.11 -5.01
C TYR A 81 1.51 11.90 -3.80
N SER A 82 2.80 11.81 -3.49
CA SER A 82 3.36 12.46 -2.30
C SER A 82 4.77 12.97 -2.55
N ASP A 83 4.96 14.26 -2.32
CA ASP A 83 6.25 14.96 -2.35
C ASP A 83 6.93 15.03 -0.97
N ARG A 84 6.38 14.33 0.02
CA ARG A 84 6.90 14.35 1.39
C ARG A 84 8.32 13.80 1.45
N PRO A 85 9.20 14.43 2.25
CA PRO A 85 10.57 14.00 2.38
C PRO A 85 10.69 12.57 2.91
N ARG A 86 11.68 11.85 2.40
CA ARG A 86 12.02 10.50 2.83
C ARG A 86 12.27 10.46 4.33
N GLY A 87 11.73 9.43 4.99
CA GLY A 87 11.92 9.21 6.43
C GLY A 87 11.22 10.21 7.36
N ASN A 88 10.43 11.16 6.85
CA ASN A 88 9.84 12.19 7.71
C ASN A 88 8.82 11.64 8.72
N GLN A 89 8.36 10.42 8.55
CA GLN A 89 7.47 9.71 9.47
C GLN A 89 8.16 8.54 10.19
N ALA A 90 9.47 8.36 10.04
CA ALA A 90 10.19 7.21 10.60
C ALA A 90 10.00 7.04 12.12
N SER A 91 9.79 8.13 12.86
CA SER A 91 9.50 8.07 14.30
C SER A 91 8.15 7.37 14.63
N ARG A 92 7.21 7.34 13.68
CA ARG A 92 5.91 6.67 13.82
C ARG A 92 5.92 5.23 13.29
N TRP A 93 6.99 4.89 12.55
CA TRP A 93 7.16 3.59 11.91
C TRP A 93 8.42 2.93 12.47
N PRO A 94 8.36 2.30 13.66
CA PRO A 94 9.53 1.72 14.30
C PRO A 94 9.94 0.40 13.63
N VAL A 95 10.35 0.47 12.35
CA VAL A 95 10.67 -0.69 11.50
C VAL A 95 11.66 -1.61 12.18
N GLU A 96 12.79 -1.08 12.66
CA GLU A 96 13.84 -1.87 13.34
C GLU A 96 13.27 -2.65 14.52
N LYS A 97 12.51 -1.98 15.40
CA LYS A 97 11.94 -2.63 16.60
C LYS A 97 10.94 -3.75 16.24
N ILE A 98 10.16 -3.56 15.17
CA ILE A 98 9.21 -4.57 14.69
C ILE A 98 9.97 -5.79 14.17
N ILE A 99 11.01 -5.55 13.35
CA ILE A 99 11.86 -6.59 12.80
C ILE A 99 12.61 -7.35 13.90
N ASP A 100 13.23 -6.64 14.84
CA ASP A 100 13.97 -7.25 15.97
C ASP A 100 13.07 -8.13 16.84
N ALA A 101 11.80 -7.75 17.00
CA ALA A 101 10.79 -8.54 17.71
C ALA A 101 10.28 -9.76 16.91
N GLY A 102 10.76 -9.98 15.68
CA GLY A 102 10.40 -11.12 14.85
C GLY A 102 9.11 -10.95 14.06
N TYR A 103 8.60 -9.72 13.92
CA TYR A 103 7.42 -9.41 13.14
C TYR A 103 7.79 -8.79 11.79
N GLY A 104 6.92 -8.97 10.81
CA GLY A 104 6.98 -8.20 9.56
C GLY A 104 6.18 -6.91 9.63
N LEU A 105 6.50 -5.98 8.75
CA LEU A 105 5.74 -4.76 8.50
C LEU A 105 5.38 -4.69 7.02
N ALA A 106 4.13 -4.36 6.72
CA ALA A 106 3.64 -4.11 5.37
C ALA A 106 2.84 -2.81 5.34
N THR A 107 3.03 -2.00 4.31
CA THR A 107 2.30 -0.74 4.17
C THR A 107 2.09 -0.37 2.72
N ILE A 108 0.97 0.31 2.46
CA ILE A 108 0.60 0.88 1.16
C ILE A 108 0.16 2.32 1.41
N HIS A 109 0.44 3.20 0.46
CA HIS A 109 -0.11 4.56 0.54
C HIS A 109 -1.63 4.51 0.33
N TYR A 110 -2.41 5.09 1.25
CA TYR A 110 -3.88 5.06 1.21
C TYR A 110 -4.45 5.56 -0.11
N PHE A 111 -3.73 6.51 -0.70
CA PHE A 111 -4.10 7.16 -1.95
C PHE A 111 -4.17 6.18 -3.13
N ASP A 112 -3.39 5.09 -3.11
CA ASP A 112 -3.41 4.07 -4.15
C ASP A 112 -4.78 3.38 -4.25
N PHE A 113 -5.58 3.41 -3.18
CA PHE A 113 -6.96 2.88 -3.15
C PHE A 113 -8.01 3.97 -3.29
N PHE A 114 -7.88 5.04 -2.51
CA PHE A 114 -8.81 6.16 -2.56
C PHE A 114 -8.13 7.45 -2.09
N PRO A 115 -8.10 8.51 -2.93
CA PRO A 115 -7.36 9.74 -2.66
C PRO A 115 -7.99 10.67 -1.62
N ASP A 116 -9.07 10.27 -0.95
CA ASP A 116 -9.82 11.06 0.04
C ASP A 116 -10.18 12.45 -0.46
N SER A 117 -10.64 12.52 -1.71
CA SER A 117 -11.01 13.76 -2.38
C SER A 117 -12.22 13.52 -3.27
N LYS A 118 -13.23 14.41 -3.17
CA LYS A 118 -14.46 14.34 -3.95
C LYS A 118 -14.24 14.47 -5.45
N ASP A 119 -13.20 15.18 -5.86
CA ASP A 119 -12.89 15.44 -7.26
C ASP A 119 -12.02 14.34 -7.90
N ARG A 120 -11.62 13.33 -7.12
CA ARG A 120 -10.63 12.32 -7.56
C ARG A 120 -11.14 10.88 -7.49
N TYR A 121 -12.45 10.68 -7.50
CA TYR A 121 -13.07 9.35 -7.53
C TYR A 121 -12.59 8.50 -8.71
N ALA A 122 -12.41 9.15 -9.87
CA ALA A 122 -11.93 8.48 -11.07
C ALA A 122 -10.52 7.86 -10.93
N GLU A 123 -9.73 8.31 -9.95
CA GLU A 123 -8.40 7.77 -9.66
C GLU A 123 -8.45 6.65 -8.61
N SER A 124 -9.59 6.48 -7.96
CA SER A 124 -9.78 5.48 -6.92
C SER A 124 -10.08 4.09 -7.47
N ILE A 125 -10.01 3.09 -6.60
CA ILE A 125 -10.42 1.72 -6.90
C ILE A 125 -11.92 1.62 -7.19
N LEU A 126 -12.74 2.58 -6.76
CA LEU A 126 -14.18 2.62 -7.02
C LEU A 126 -14.49 2.73 -8.52
N ALA A 127 -13.60 3.33 -9.30
CA ALA A 127 -13.75 3.42 -10.74
C ALA A 127 -13.77 2.04 -11.43
N LEU A 128 -13.12 1.02 -10.86
CA LEU A 128 -13.17 -0.37 -11.35
C LEU A 128 -14.61 -0.92 -11.36
N PHE A 129 -15.44 -0.41 -10.44
CA PHE A 129 -16.83 -0.86 -10.25
C PHE A 129 -17.86 0.08 -10.88
N GLY A 130 -17.42 0.97 -11.78
CA GLY A 130 -18.30 1.89 -12.47
C GLY A 130 -18.69 3.14 -11.67
N HIS A 131 -17.93 3.48 -10.62
CA HIS A 131 -18.16 4.65 -9.77
C HIS A 131 -17.01 5.69 -9.89
N PRO A 132 -16.87 6.34 -11.07
CA PRO A 132 -15.80 7.31 -11.28
C PRO A 132 -16.10 8.67 -10.65
N SER A 133 -17.28 8.90 -10.09
CA SER A 133 -17.66 10.13 -9.39
C SER A 133 -18.48 9.83 -8.12
N GLU A 134 -18.55 10.80 -7.19
CA GLU A 134 -19.38 10.67 -5.98
C GLU A 134 -20.86 10.43 -6.32
N GLY A 135 -21.37 11.04 -7.38
CA GLY A 135 -22.76 10.90 -7.81
C GLY A 135 -23.14 9.52 -8.38
N ASP A 136 -22.13 8.71 -8.72
CA ASP A 136 -22.36 7.36 -9.26
C ASP A 136 -22.54 6.30 -8.16
N ILE A 137 -22.25 6.67 -6.90
CA ILE A 137 -22.34 5.73 -5.78
C ILE A 137 -23.77 5.66 -5.28
N PRO A 138 -24.38 4.45 -5.23
CA PRO A 138 -25.69 4.27 -4.61
C PRO A 138 -25.69 4.76 -3.14
N ALA A 139 -26.86 5.17 -2.63
CA ALA A 139 -26.97 5.70 -1.26
C ALA A 139 -26.48 4.73 -0.17
N ASP A 140 -26.56 3.41 -0.45
CA ASP A 140 -26.03 2.31 0.37
C ASP A 140 -24.64 1.82 -0.09
N GLY A 141 -24.06 2.48 -1.10
CA GLY A 141 -22.75 2.17 -1.66
C GLY A 141 -21.61 2.59 -0.72
N GLY A 142 -20.52 1.83 -0.78
CA GLY A 142 -19.32 2.16 -0.02
C GLY A 142 -18.59 3.37 -0.59
N GLN A 143 -18.12 4.27 0.28
CA GLN A 143 -17.24 5.39 -0.05
C GLN A 143 -15.79 5.11 0.34
N ALA A 144 -15.02 6.15 0.69
CA ALA A 144 -13.60 6.08 1.00
C ALA A 144 -13.23 4.94 1.98
N ILE A 145 -13.95 4.83 3.10
CA ILE A 145 -13.68 3.79 4.11
C ILE A 145 -13.89 2.38 3.54
N ALA A 146 -14.93 2.19 2.72
CA ALA A 146 -15.17 0.90 2.10
C ALA A 146 -14.11 0.58 1.03
N ALA A 147 -13.60 1.58 0.30
CA ALA A 147 -12.51 1.41 -0.65
C ALA A 147 -11.22 0.97 0.07
N TRP A 148 -10.89 1.60 1.19
CA TRP A 148 -9.72 1.23 2.00
C TRP A 148 -9.89 -0.14 2.67
N ALA A 149 -11.09 -0.50 3.13
CA ALA A 149 -11.36 -1.79 3.74
C ALA A 149 -11.37 -2.95 2.73
N TRP A 150 -11.61 -2.64 1.45
CA TRP A 150 -11.59 -3.64 0.38
C TRP A 150 -10.15 -3.97 -0.06
N GLY A 151 -9.27 -2.96 -0.10
CA GLY A 151 -7.84 -3.11 -0.48
C GLY A 151 -7.04 -3.82 0.58
#